data_f7aa8fd0f3bcffc6e7134f9faee71a8d
#
_entry.id   f7aa8fd0f3bcffc6e7134f9faee71a8d
#
_cell.length_a   1.000
_cell.length_b   1.000
_cell.length_c   1.000
_cell.angle_alpha   90.00
_cell.angle_beta   90.00
_cell.angle_gamma   90.00
#
_symmetry.space_group_name_H-M   'P 1'
#
loop_
_entity.id
_entity.type
_entity.pdbx_description
1 polymer ?
#
loop_
_entity_poly.entity_id
_entity_poly.type
_entity_poly.pdbx_seq_one_letter_code
_entity_poly.pdbx_strand_id
1 'polypeptide(L)'
;MTNQLTLRSIDIPSIHKFSVGFDRMFDELTRNQSQQTNYPPYNIVQINEDEYMISLAVAGFGPDNLSVTKEKNFLIIEGNHALNSIETDTEPTYLHKGISERNFRREFRLADHVEIENAHLELGILSIHLKREVPEEQKPKSIAITYTK
;
A
#
# COMPACT_ATOMS: atom_id res chain seq x y z
N MET A 1 28.70 21.68 -25.62
CA MET A 1 27.48 22.16 -24.93
C MET A 1 27.01 21.09 -24.01
N THR A 2 27.33 21.16 -22.76
CA THR A 2 26.96 20.18 -21.72
C THR A 2 25.64 20.62 -21.12
N ASN A 3 24.55 19.90 -21.42
CA ASN A 3 23.27 20.04 -20.73
C ASN A 3 23.42 19.44 -19.32
N GLN A 4 23.59 20.30 -18.34
CA GLN A 4 23.46 19.92 -16.94
C GLN A 4 21.97 19.75 -16.62
N LEU A 5 21.55 18.51 -16.48
CA LEU A 5 20.28 18.18 -15.86
C LEU A 5 20.39 18.53 -14.37
N THR A 6 19.87 19.69 -14.01
CA THR A 6 19.67 20.06 -12.61
C THR A 6 18.56 19.17 -12.05
N LEU A 7 18.94 18.16 -11.30
CA LEU A 7 18.04 17.49 -10.38
C LEU A 7 17.53 18.52 -9.37
N ARG A 8 16.29 18.99 -9.53
CA ARG A 8 15.61 19.72 -8.47
C ARG A 8 15.49 18.78 -7.28
N SER A 9 16.24 19.06 -6.24
CA SER A 9 16.03 18.43 -4.95
C SER A 9 14.60 18.71 -4.50
N ILE A 10 13.83 17.65 -4.33
CA ILE A 10 12.50 17.74 -3.71
C ILE A 10 12.75 18.14 -2.26
N ASP A 11 12.25 19.29 -1.88
CA ASP A 11 12.40 19.85 -0.55
C ASP A 11 11.53 19.06 0.42
N ILE A 12 12.14 18.05 1.05
CA ILE A 12 11.50 17.09 1.97
C ILE A 12 10.88 17.75 3.23
N PRO A 13 11.31 18.95 3.70
CA PRO A 13 10.70 19.59 4.86
C PRO A 13 9.23 19.98 4.71
N SER A 14 8.74 20.14 3.48
CA SER A 14 7.35 20.57 3.25
C SER A 14 6.33 19.44 3.41
N ILE A 15 6.76 18.18 3.31
CA ILE A 15 5.89 17.00 3.41
C ILE A 15 5.51 16.70 4.86
N HIS A 16 6.36 17.11 5.82
CA HIS A 16 6.12 16.86 7.25
C HIS A 16 4.94 17.62 7.87
N LYS A 17 4.38 18.62 7.17
CA LYS A 17 3.29 19.43 7.70
C LYS A 17 1.89 18.85 7.48
N PHE A 18 1.74 17.84 6.61
CA PHE A 18 0.44 17.35 6.19
C PHE A 18 0.11 15.91 6.57
N SER A 19 1.03 15.16 7.14
CA SER A 19 0.81 13.74 7.40
C SER A 19 0.88 13.37 8.87
N VAL A 20 -0.10 13.79 9.65
CA VAL A 20 -0.31 13.23 10.98
C VAL A 20 -0.88 11.83 10.82
N GLY A 21 -0.03 10.81 10.73
CA GLY A 21 -0.40 9.40 10.75
C GLY A 21 0.07 8.55 9.57
N PHE A 22 0.49 9.13 8.44
CA PHE A 22 1.02 8.40 7.29
C PHE A 22 2.54 8.49 7.14
N ASP A 23 3.22 9.39 7.86
CA ASP A 23 4.68 9.60 7.83
C ASP A 23 5.46 8.33 8.11
N ARG A 24 5.02 7.57 9.11
CA ARG A 24 5.68 6.32 9.50
C ARG A 24 5.57 5.24 8.41
N MET A 25 4.50 5.24 7.64
CA MET A 25 4.31 4.30 6.54
C MET A 25 5.24 4.63 5.37
N PHE A 26 5.44 5.90 5.05
CA PHE A 26 6.40 6.33 4.03
C PHE A 26 7.84 6.09 4.45
N ASP A 27 8.21 6.36 5.70
CA ASP A 27 9.55 6.11 6.20
C ASP A 27 9.92 4.62 6.21
N GLU A 28 8.97 3.75 6.48
CA GLU A 28 9.18 2.31 6.49
C GLU A 28 9.22 1.73 5.07
N LEU A 29 8.44 2.29 4.15
CA LEU A 29 8.49 1.96 2.72
C LEU A 29 9.84 2.35 2.10
N THR A 30 10.43 3.46 2.52
CA THR A 30 11.75 3.91 2.03
C THR A 30 12.91 3.19 2.69
N ARG A 31 12.80 2.78 3.95
CA ARG A 31 13.85 2.03 4.65
C ARG A 31 13.99 0.57 4.21
N ASN A 32 12.89 -0.07 3.82
CA ASN A 32 12.89 -1.47 3.39
C ASN A 32 13.19 -1.66 1.90
N GLN A 33 13.55 -0.62 1.16
CA GLN A 33 13.91 -0.74 -0.26
C GLN A 33 15.18 -1.56 -0.54
N SER A 34 15.95 -1.91 0.47
CA SER A 34 17.25 -2.56 0.25
C SER A 34 17.21 -4.08 0.05
N GLN A 35 16.10 -4.78 0.33
CA GLN A 35 16.04 -6.25 0.14
C GLN A 35 14.67 -6.86 -0.22
N GLN A 36 13.59 -6.10 -0.31
CA GLN A 36 12.33 -6.67 -0.78
C GLN A 36 12.23 -6.55 -2.30
N THR A 37 12.11 -7.70 -2.95
CA THR A 37 11.75 -7.76 -4.36
C THR A 37 10.54 -6.86 -4.61
N ASN A 38 10.63 -5.94 -5.60
CA ASN A 38 9.53 -5.02 -5.98
C ASN A 38 8.31 -5.74 -6.58
N TYR A 39 8.05 -6.95 -6.13
CA TYR A 39 6.95 -7.77 -6.61
C TYR A 39 5.97 -8.10 -5.48
N PRO A 40 4.67 -8.01 -5.75
CA PRO A 40 4.05 -7.39 -6.93
C PRO A 40 4.21 -5.85 -6.91
N PRO A 41 4.19 -5.20 -8.09
CA PRO A 41 4.12 -3.74 -8.18
C PRO A 41 2.85 -3.24 -7.51
N TYR A 42 2.93 -2.09 -6.85
CA TYR A 42 1.79 -1.52 -6.14
C TYR A 42 1.81 0.01 -6.18
N ASN A 43 0.64 0.58 -6.00
CA ASN A 43 0.43 2.01 -5.81
C ASN A 43 -0.26 2.26 -4.46
N ILE A 44 0.05 3.38 -3.83
CA ILE A 44 -0.70 3.91 -2.69
C ILE A 44 -1.25 5.26 -3.11
N VAL A 45 -2.55 5.42 -3.03
CA VAL A 45 -3.27 6.63 -3.42
C VAL A 45 -4.01 7.18 -2.22
N GLN A 46 -3.84 8.45 -1.94
CA GLN A 46 -4.70 9.18 -1.02
C GLN A 46 -5.89 9.73 -1.81
N ILE A 47 -7.08 9.31 -1.48
CA ILE A 47 -8.34 9.74 -2.14
C ILE A 47 -8.80 11.06 -1.52
N ASN A 48 -8.78 11.14 -0.19
CA ASN A 48 -9.06 12.34 0.60
C ASN A 48 -8.29 12.27 1.95
N GLU A 49 -8.60 13.16 2.89
CA GLU A 49 -7.88 13.25 4.17
C GLU A 49 -7.92 11.96 5.00
N ASP A 50 -9.00 11.18 4.88
CA ASP A 50 -9.22 9.97 5.69
C ASP A 50 -9.36 8.69 4.87
N GLU A 51 -9.32 8.76 3.54
CA GLU A 51 -9.49 7.60 2.66
C GLU A 51 -8.28 7.37 1.78
N TYR A 52 -7.85 6.12 1.73
CA TYR A 52 -6.67 5.68 0.99
C TYR A 52 -6.98 4.41 0.22
N MET A 53 -6.23 4.17 -0.84
CA MET A 53 -6.32 2.95 -1.64
C MET A 53 -4.93 2.40 -1.91
N ILE A 54 -4.75 1.11 -1.67
CA ILE A 54 -3.56 0.36 -2.08
C ILE A 54 -3.97 -0.54 -3.24
N SER A 55 -3.28 -0.43 -4.36
CA SER A 55 -3.52 -1.25 -5.56
C SER A 55 -2.30 -2.08 -5.89
N LEU A 56 -2.46 -3.40 -6.03
CA LEU A 56 -1.39 -4.32 -6.40
C LEU A 56 -1.67 -4.95 -7.76
N ALA A 57 -0.67 -5.00 -8.63
CA ALA A 57 -0.75 -5.72 -9.90
C ALA A 57 -0.50 -7.22 -9.66
N VAL A 58 -1.59 -8.00 -9.64
CA VAL A 58 -1.59 -9.43 -9.31
C VAL A 58 -2.12 -10.27 -10.48
N ALA A 59 -1.64 -9.98 -11.69
CA ALA A 59 -2.00 -10.73 -12.87
C ALA A 59 -1.70 -12.22 -12.70
N GLY A 60 -2.65 -13.08 -13.08
CA GLY A 60 -2.54 -14.53 -12.93
C GLY A 60 -3.03 -15.10 -11.59
N PHE A 61 -3.33 -14.24 -10.60
CA PHE A 61 -3.91 -14.66 -9.33
C PHE A 61 -5.43 -14.58 -9.36
N GLY A 62 -6.08 -15.66 -8.93
CA GLY A 62 -7.51 -15.65 -8.64
C GLY A 62 -7.80 -15.29 -7.18
N PRO A 63 -9.08 -15.07 -6.84
CA PRO A 63 -9.46 -14.76 -5.46
C PRO A 63 -9.05 -15.84 -4.45
N ASP A 64 -9.04 -17.11 -4.85
CA ASP A 64 -8.66 -18.25 -4.00
C ASP A 64 -7.15 -18.29 -3.72
N ASN A 65 -6.35 -17.59 -4.53
CA ASN A 65 -4.91 -17.53 -4.39
C ASN A 65 -4.41 -16.33 -3.59
N LEU A 66 -5.31 -15.41 -3.25
CA LEU A 66 -4.99 -14.16 -2.58
C LEU A 66 -5.58 -14.16 -1.17
N SER A 67 -4.82 -13.64 -0.23
CA SER A 67 -5.25 -13.41 1.14
C SER A 67 -4.93 -11.99 1.56
N VAL A 68 -5.90 -11.33 2.19
CA VAL A 68 -5.76 -9.98 2.75
C VAL A 68 -6.13 -10.05 4.23
N THR A 69 -5.19 -9.79 5.09
CA THR A 69 -5.37 -9.89 6.55
C THR A 69 -4.89 -8.61 7.24
N LYS A 70 -5.65 -8.15 8.22
CA LYS A 70 -5.22 -7.08 9.13
C LYS A 70 -4.85 -7.68 10.47
N GLU A 71 -3.61 -7.47 10.89
CA GLU A 71 -3.12 -7.84 12.22
C GLU A 71 -2.64 -6.58 12.94
N LYS A 72 -3.37 -6.15 13.96
CA LYS A 72 -3.09 -4.89 14.67
C LYS A 72 -2.99 -3.72 13.69
N ASN A 73 -1.78 -3.17 13.53
CA ASN A 73 -1.48 -2.06 12.63
C ASN A 73 -0.78 -2.52 11.34
N PHE A 74 -0.89 -3.79 10.99
CA PHE A 74 -0.31 -4.33 9.76
C PHE A 74 -1.40 -4.85 8.83
N LEU A 75 -1.33 -4.43 7.58
CA LEU A 75 -2.03 -5.02 6.46
C LEU A 75 -1.09 -6.01 5.80
N ILE A 76 -1.47 -7.28 5.78
CA ILE A 76 -0.71 -8.38 5.21
C ILE A 76 -1.45 -8.87 3.97
N ILE A 77 -0.75 -8.90 2.84
CA ILE A 77 -1.28 -9.36 1.56
C ILE A 77 -0.38 -10.50 1.08
N GLU A 78 -0.98 -11.65 0.85
CA GLU A 78 -0.27 -12.85 0.41
C GLU A 78 -0.88 -13.37 -0.88
N GLY A 79 -0.02 -13.79 -1.80
CA GLY A 79 -0.40 -14.50 -3.01
C GLY A 79 0.32 -15.84 -3.08
N ASN A 80 -0.45 -16.92 -3.30
CA ASN A 80 0.07 -18.26 -3.43
C ASN A 80 -0.33 -18.87 -4.78
N HIS A 81 0.63 -18.94 -5.70
CA HIS A 81 0.41 -19.46 -7.04
C HIS A 81 0.32 -20.99 -7.09
N ALA A 82 0.85 -21.70 -6.10
CA ALA A 82 0.87 -23.18 -6.08
C ALA A 82 -0.52 -23.82 -6.09
N LEU A 83 -1.57 -23.09 -5.72
CA LEU A 83 -2.95 -23.59 -5.77
C LEU A 83 -3.50 -23.73 -7.21
N ASN A 84 -2.86 -23.12 -8.20
CA ASN A 84 -3.26 -23.17 -9.60
C ASN A 84 -2.38 -24.09 -10.46
N SER A 85 -1.35 -24.71 -9.90
CA SER A 85 -0.51 -25.65 -10.64
C SER A 85 -1.32 -26.91 -10.89
N ILE A 86 -1.92 -26.98 -12.09
CA ILE A 86 -2.29 -28.27 -12.68
C ILE A 86 -0.95 -28.98 -12.87
N GLU A 87 -0.73 -30.09 -12.18
CA GLU A 87 0.41 -30.97 -12.39
C GLU A 87 0.38 -31.47 -13.85
N THR A 88 0.93 -30.69 -14.75
CA THR A 88 1.30 -31.17 -16.07
C THR A 88 2.76 -31.58 -16.00
N ASP A 89 3.05 -32.81 -16.32
CA ASP A 89 4.41 -33.43 -16.31
C ASP A 89 5.44 -32.71 -17.20
N THR A 90 5.07 -31.62 -17.87
CA THR A 90 5.94 -30.84 -18.74
C THR A 90 5.89 -29.36 -18.36
N GLU A 91 6.99 -28.88 -17.78
CA GLU A 91 7.17 -27.42 -17.61
C GLU A 91 7.26 -26.76 -19.00
N PRO A 92 6.47 -25.67 -19.25
CA PRO A 92 6.54 -24.97 -20.51
C PRO A 92 7.90 -24.28 -20.66
N THR A 93 8.50 -24.38 -21.87
CA THR A 93 9.71 -23.64 -22.19
C THR A 93 9.34 -22.21 -22.61
N TYR A 94 9.69 -21.24 -21.79
CA TYR A 94 9.48 -19.83 -22.11
C TYR A 94 10.56 -19.30 -23.05
N LEU A 95 10.17 -18.76 -24.21
CA LEU A 95 11.08 -17.98 -25.05
C LEU A 95 11.34 -16.58 -24.45
N HIS A 96 10.35 -16.02 -23.73
CA HIS A 96 10.45 -14.81 -22.96
C HIS A 96 9.45 -14.89 -21.80
N LYS A 97 9.91 -14.60 -20.57
CA LYS A 97 9.05 -14.55 -19.37
C LYS A 97 9.10 -13.16 -18.75
N GLY A 98 8.13 -12.32 -19.09
CA GLY A 98 7.99 -10.96 -18.54
C GLY A 98 7.01 -10.87 -17.37
N ILE A 99 6.02 -11.79 -17.29
CA ILE A 99 5.05 -11.83 -16.19
C ILE A 99 5.54 -12.80 -15.14
N SER A 100 5.70 -12.29 -13.92
CA SER A 100 6.14 -13.08 -12.77
C SER A 100 4.93 -13.54 -11.96
N GLU A 101 4.66 -14.83 -12.01
CA GLU A 101 3.60 -15.50 -11.23
C GLU A 101 4.25 -16.27 -10.08
N ARG A 102 4.76 -15.55 -9.09
CA ARG A 102 5.43 -16.16 -7.93
C ARG A 102 4.72 -15.81 -6.64
N ASN A 103 4.86 -16.68 -5.66
CA ASN A 103 4.36 -16.42 -4.33
C ASN A 103 4.95 -15.14 -3.77
N PHE A 104 4.13 -14.38 -3.07
CA PHE A 104 4.55 -13.14 -2.43
C PHE A 104 3.86 -12.97 -1.08
N ARG A 105 4.50 -12.16 -0.24
CA ARG A 105 3.96 -11.62 1.00
C ARG A 105 4.35 -10.15 1.08
N ARG A 106 3.37 -9.28 1.20
CA ARG A 106 3.55 -7.85 1.39
C ARG A 106 2.95 -7.43 2.72
N GLU A 107 3.69 -6.62 3.44
CA GLU A 107 3.23 -6.03 4.70
C GLU A 107 3.26 -4.52 4.59
N PHE A 108 2.15 -3.89 4.95
CA PHE A 108 2.02 -2.45 5.04
C PHE A 108 1.67 -2.08 6.48
N ARG A 109 2.46 -1.20 7.06
CA ARG A 109 2.13 -0.67 8.37
C ARG A 109 1.08 0.41 8.25
N LEU A 110 -0.04 0.22 8.90
CA LEU A 110 -1.14 1.18 8.96
C LEU A 110 -0.94 2.14 10.13
N ALA A 111 -1.34 3.39 9.94
CA ALA A 111 -1.45 4.35 11.04
C ALA A 111 -2.55 3.94 12.02
N ASP A 112 -2.57 4.54 13.19
CA ASP A 112 -3.61 4.32 14.17
C ASP A 112 -4.98 4.73 13.60
N HIS A 113 -6.02 3.99 13.95
CA HIS A 113 -7.39 4.20 13.50
C HIS A 113 -7.65 4.00 12.00
N VAL A 114 -6.72 3.35 11.28
CA VAL A 114 -6.95 2.95 9.89
C VAL A 114 -7.57 1.56 9.85
N GLU A 115 -8.74 1.46 9.23
CA GLU A 115 -9.48 0.23 9.01
C GLU A 115 -9.54 -0.14 7.53
N ILE A 116 -9.67 -1.43 7.25
CA ILE A 116 -9.90 -1.93 5.90
C ILE A 116 -11.40 -1.86 5.63
N GLU A 117 -11.81 -1.08 4.66
CA GLU A 117 -13.21 -0.97 4.29
C GLU A 117 -13.64 -2.10 3.36
N ASN A 118 -12.86 -2.32 2.30
CA ASN A 118 -13.08 -3.42 1.36
C ASN A 118 -11.81 -3.78 0.60
N ALA A 119 -11.82 -4.95 -0.03
CA ALA A 119 -10.82 -5.39 -0.99
C ALA A 119 -11.52 -5.92 -2.23
N HIS A 120 -11.10 -5.50 -3.42
CA HIS A 120 -11.69 -5.85 -4.69
C HIS A 120 -10.63 -6.27 -5.70
N LEU A 121 -10.86 -7.40 -6.37
CA LEU A 121 -10.00 -7.90 -7.43
C LEU A 121 -10.71 -7.72 -8.78
N GLU A 122 -10.15 -6.90 -9.64
CA GLU A 122 -10.67 -6.65 -10.97
C GLU A 122 -9.53 -6.49 -11.99
N LEU A 123 -9.66 -7.10 -13.14
CA LEU A 123 -8.70 -6.99 -14.25
C LEU A 123 -7.22 -7.23 -13.85
N GLY A 124 -6.99 -8.11 -12.88
CA GLY A 124 -5.64 -8.41 -12.39
C GLY A 124 -5.07 -7.35 -11.42
N ILE A 125 -5.89 -6.44 -10.96
CA ILE A 125 -5.55 -5.45 -9.93
C ILE A 125 -6.34 -5.75 -8.66
N LEU A 126 -5.61 -5.95 -7.56
CA LEU A 126 -6.19 -6.03 -6.22
C LEU A 126 -6.20 -4.62 -5.61
N SER A 127 -7.36 -4.05 -5.41
CA SER A 127 -7.57 -2.74 -4.80
C SER A 127 -8.10 -2.89 -3.39
N ILE A 128 -7.43 -2.29 -2.42
CA ILE A 128 -7.78 -2.35 -1.00
C ILE A 128 -8.07 -0.93 -0.53
N HIS A 129 -9.31 -0.69 -0.12
CA HIS A 129 -9.75 0.59 0.40
C HIS A 129 -9.56 0.64 1.91
N LEU A 130 -8.94 1.72 2.35
CA LEU A 130 -8.61 1.99 3.74
C LEU A 130 -9.27 3.30 4.16
N LYS A 131 -9.79 3.31 5.37
CA LYS A 131 -10.40 4.50 5.96
C LYS A 131 -9.85 4.75 7.35
N ARG A 132 -9.50 5.99 7.63
CA ARG A 132 -9.09 6.43 8.96
C ARG A 132 -10.29 6.94 9.73
N GLU A 133 -10.60 6.31 10.84
CA GLU A 133 -11.70 6.69 11.73
C GLU A 133 -11.16 7.19 13.06
N VAL A 134 -10.91 8.49 13.17
CA VAL A 134 -10.47 9.10 14.42
C VAL A 134 -11.66 9.19 15.38
N PRO A 135 -11.58 8.60 16.59
CA PRO A 135 -12.64 8.72 17.59
C PRO A 135 -12.95 10.17 17.89
N GLU A 136 -14.24 10.48 18.11
CA GLU A 136 -14.72 11.85 18.43
C GLU A 136 -13.98 12.48 19.62
N GLU A 137 -13.54 11.66 20.59
CA GLU A 137 -12.80 12.11 21.77
C GLU A 137 -11.41 12.66 21.43
N GLN A 138 -10.85 12.25 20.30
CA GLN A 138 -9.51 12.67 19.83
C GLN A 138 -9.57 13.75 18.75
N LYS A 139 -10.76 14.13 18.30
CA LYS A 139 -10.92 15.23 17.35
C LYS A 139 -10.66 16.58 18.02
N PRO A 140 -10.10 17.56 17.30
CA PRO A 140 -9.93 18.90 17.82
C PRO A 140 -11.27 19.48 18.26
N LYS A 141 -11.36 19.89 19.53
CA LYS A 141 -12.56 20.56 20.08
C LYS A 141 -12.34 22.06 20.08
N SER A 142 -13.26 22.79 19.49
CA SER A 142 -13.29 24.25 19.66
C SER A 142 -13.73 24.62 21.06
N ILE A 143 -12.88 25.37 21.79
CA ILE A 143 -13.19 25.85 23.12
C ILE A 143 -13.68 27.29 22.99
N ALA A 144 -14.90 27.55 23.45
CA ALA A 144 -15.43 28.90 23.49
C ALA A 144 -14.70 29.75 24.53
N ILE A 145 -14.23 30.92 24.12
CA ILE A 145 -13.60 31.87 25.03
C ILE A 145 -14.67 32.76 25.61
N THR A 146 -14.87 32.68 26.93
CA THR A 146 -15.82 33.56 27.64
C THR A 146 -15.06 34.81 28.09
N TYR A 147 -15.54 35.98 27.62
CA TYR A 147 -15.02 37.27 28.06
C TYR A 147 -15.94 37.81 29.18
N THR A 148 -15.35 38.04 30.31
CA THR A 148 -16.01 38.73 31.43
C THR A 148 -15.43 40.13 31.49
N LYS A 149 -16.30 41.11 31.41
CA LYS A 149 -15.94 42.56 31.41
C LYS A 149 -15.75 43.03 32.83
#